data_6c8f61fcbcea05d76ac175f3ca7c7b25
#
_entry.id   6c8f61fcbcea05d76ac175f3ca7c7b25
#
_cell.length_a   1.000
_cell.length_b   1.000
_cell.length_c   1.000
_cell.angle_alpha   90.00
_cell.angle_beta   90.00
_cell.angle_gamma   90.00
#
_symmetry.space_group_name_H-M   'P 1'
#
loop_
_entity.id
_entity.type
_entity.pdbx_description
1 polymer ?
#
loop_
_entity_poly.entity_id
_entity_poly.type
_entity_poly.pdbx_seq_one_letter_code
_entity_poly.pdbx_strand_id
1 'polypeptide(L)'
;MYIILKISLAIGIIICSMKIGILISKKYVFRLEELDELKNDFKIIENKIKYTYQPLEEIFTEVAEMSSYEIATLFKNTAENIKEKGAENAWKDEIKKCDLSLKKEDKEALKEFGILLGKTNKEGQINQIKFVSELLERQIEKAEIEKAKNETMYKKLGMIFGIGLVIVLI
;
A
#
# COMPACT_ATOMS: atom_id res chain seq x y z
N MET A 1 -49.05 3.94 5.66
CA MET A 1 -48.01 3.19 6.42
C MET A 1 -47.15 2.31 5.52
N TYR A 2 -47.73 1.45 4.65
CA TYR A 2 -47.01 0.55 3.72
C TYR A 2 -46.06 1.27 2.75
N ILE A 3 -46.48 2.40 2.15
CA ILE A 3 -45.67 3.16 1.18
C ILE A 3 -44.44 3.78 1.84
N ILE A 4 -44.61 4.34 3.04
CA ILE A 4 -43.48 4.94 3.80
C ILE A 4 -42.42 3.87 4.14
N LEU A 5 -42.87 2.68 4.54
CA LEU A 5 -41.98 1.55 4.83
C LEU A 5 -41.21 1.12 3.58
N LYS A 6 -41.86 1.01 2.42
CA LYS A 6 -41.19 0.67 1.15
C LYS A 6 -40.15 1.71 0.76
N ILE A 7 -40.46 2.99 0.88
CA ILE A 7 -39.53 4.09 0.57
C ILE A 7 -38.31 4.07 1.50
N SER A 8 -38.51 3.87 2.81
CA SER A 8 -37.38 3.80 3.76
C SER A 8 -36.46 2.62 3.48
N LEU A 9 -37.02 1.48 3.10
CA LEU A 9 -36.27 0.27 2.74
C LEU A 9 -35.49 0.44 1.42
N ALA A 10 -36.10 1.09 0.43
CA ALA A 10 -35.43 1.45 -0.83
C ALA A 10 -34.21 2.34 -0.60
N ILE A 11 -34.34 3.38 0.20
CA ILE A 11 -33.25 4.29 0.56
C ILE A 11 -32.13 3.52 1.27
N GLY A 12 -32.47 2.64 2.20
CA GLY A 12 -31.50 1.81 2.91
C GLY A 12 -30.69 0.92 1.98
N ILE A 13 -31.34 0.26 1.00
CA ILE A 13 -30.68 -0.59 0.00
C ILE A 13 -29.70 0.24 -0.86
N ILE A 14 -30.10 1.40 -1.33
CA ILE A 14 -29.25 2.28 -2.16
C ILE A 14 -28.02 2.72 -1.35
N ILE A 15 -28.19 3.17 -0.12
CA ILE A 15 -27.08 3.61 0.74
C ILE A 15 -26.09 2.46 0.99
N CYS A 16 -26.59 1.27 1.33
CA CYS A 16 -25.73 0.09 1.55
C CYS A 16 -24.96 -0.29 0.29
N SER A 17 -25.61 -0.31 -0.87
CA SER A 17 -24.96 -0.62 -2.15
C SER A 17 -23.90 0.42 -2.52
N MET A 18 -24.16 1.71 -2.31
CA MET A 18 -23.15 2.76 -2.51
C MET A 18 -21.94 2.59 -1.58
N LYS A 19 -22.16 2.27 -0.30
CA LYS A 19 -21.05 2.02 0.64
C LYS A 19 -20.19 0.85 0.21
N ILE A 20 -20.76 -0.22 -0.29
CA ILE A 20 -20.01 -1.37 -0.84
C ILE A 20 -19.15 -0.94 -2.03
N GLY A 21 -19.70 -0.17 -2.96
CA GLY A 21 -18.95 0.39 -4.10
C GLY A 21 -17.75 1.26 -3.65
N ILE A 22 -17.95 2.10 -2.64
CA ILE A 22 -16.90 2.94 -2.05
C ILE A 22 -15.82 2.06 -1.38
N LEU A 23 -16.21 1.04 -0.62
CA LEU A 23 -15.26 0.14 0.05
C LEU A 23 -14.38 -0.60 -0.97
N ILE A 24 -14.96 -1.10 -2.06
CA ILE A 24 -14.19 -1.75 -3.13
C ILE A 24 -13.24 -0.76 -3.80
N SER A 25 -13.65 0.49 -3.99
CA SER A 25 -12.81 1.50 -4.61
C SER A 25 -11.61 1.92 -3.76
N LYS A 26 -11.74 1.86 -2.43
CA LYS A 26 -10.68 2.28 -1.50
C LYS A 26 -9.36 1.54 -1.68
N LYS A 27 -9.39 0.26 -2.06
CA LYS A 27 -8.15 -0.51 -2.30
C LYS A 27 -7.25 0.10 -3.38
N TYR A 28 -7.82 0.77 -4.37
CA TYR A 28 -7.05 1.45 -5.41
C TYR A 28 -6.45 2.76 -4.91
N VAL A 29 -7.15 3.42 -3.97
CA VAL A 29 -6.65 4.63 -3.30
C VAL A 29 -5.49 4.26 -2.37
N PHE A 30 -5.70 3.28 -1.49
CA PHE A 30 -4.68 2.82 -0.55
C PHE A 30 -3.44 2.29 -1.25
N ARG A 31 -3.58 1.51 -2.34
CA ARG A 31 -2.43 1.06 -3.11
C ARG A 31 -1.55 2.21 -3.58
N LEU A 32 -2.14 3.28 -4.10
CA LEU A 32 -1.39 4.46 -4.54
C LEU A 32 -0.70 5.15 -3.36
N GLU A 33 -1.44 5.41 -2.28
CA GLU A 33 -0.93 6.07 -1.08
C GLU A 33 0.24 5.28 -0.46
N GLU A 34 0.10 3.96 -0.35
CA GLU A 34 1.15 3.08 0.20
C GLU A 34 2.40 3.04 -0.69
N LEU A 35 2.25 3.04 -2.02
CA LEU A 35 3.39 3.07 -2.94
C LEU A 35 4.13 4.40 -2.88
N ASP A 36 3.41 5.52 -2.83
CA ASP A 36 3.99 6.86 -2.69
C ASP A 36 4.73 7.01 -1.37
N GLU A 37 4.14 6.54 -0.26
CA GLU A 37 4.76 6.58 1.05
C GLU A 37 6.05 5.72 1.07
N LEU A 38 6.01 4.48 0.60
CA LEU A 38 7.18 3.60 0.52
C LEU A 38 8.31 4.21 -0.31
N LYS A 39 8.00 4.90 -1.43
CA LYS A 39 8.98 5.61 -2.23
C LYS A 39 9.64 6.75 -1.44
N ASN A 40 8.85 7.50 -0.67
CA ASN A 40 9.37 8.55 0.20
C ASN A 40 10.24 7.98 1.32
N ASP A 41 9.83 6.88 1.93
CA ASP A 41 10.60 6.19 2.97
C ASP A 41 11.94 5.68 2.45
N PHE A 42 11.97 5.15 1.23
CA PHE A 42 13.24 4.76 0.60
C PHE A 42 14.17 5.95 0.37
N LYS A 43 13.64 7.12 0.05
CA LYS A 43 14.45 8.33 -0.05
C LYS A 43 15.03 8.76 1.30
N ILE A 44 14.27 8.57 2.38
CA ILE A 44 14.77 8.83 3.74
C ILE A 44 15.88 7.84 4.07
N ILE A 45 15.69 6.54 3.79
CA ILE A 45 16.71 5.50 3.99
C ILE A 45 17.98 5.81 3.18
N GLU A 46 17.83 6.21 1.91
CA GLU A 46 18.96 6.61 1.06
C GLU A 46 19.77 7.73 1.72
N ASN A 47 19.08 8.78 2.19
CA ASN A 47 19.73 9.91 2.84
C ASN A 47 20.44 9.49 4.14
N LYS A 48 19.80 8.66 4.96
CA LYS A 48 20.42 8.15 6.20
C LYS A 48 21.67 7.31 5.90
N ILE A 49 21.60 6.36 4.97
CA ILE A 49 22.74 5.58 4.52
C ILE A 49 23.84 6.49 3.98
N LYS A 50 23.51 7.54 3.25
CA LYS A 50 24.47 8.47 2.66
C LYS A 50 25.18 9.32 3.69
N TYR A 51 24.49 9.84 4.68
CA TYR A 51 25.01 10.89 5.56
C TYR A 51 25.21 10.44 7.01
N THR A 52 24.72 9.29 7.41
CA THR A 52 24.93 8.75 8.76
C THR A 52 25.75 7.47 8.72
N TYR A 53 26.27 7.05 9.88
CA TYR A 53 26.93 5.76 10.08
C TYR A 53 26.07 4.82 10.90
N GLN A 54 24.74 5.06 10.92
CA GLN A 54 23.80 4.26 11.68
C GLN A 54 23.66 2.84 11.09
N PRO A 55 23.51 1.81 11.95
CA PRO A 55 23.11 0.49 11.51
C PRO A 55 21.73 0.50 10.82
N LEU A 56 21.52 -0.44 9.90
CA LEU A 56 20.23 -0.55 9.18
C LEU A 56 19.04 -0.74 10.13
N GLU A 57 19.21 -1.44 11.23
CA GLU A 57 18.17 -1.64 12.26
C GLU A 57 17.67 -0.32 12.84
N GLU A 58 18.61 0.59 13.16
CA GLU A 58 18.27 1.92 13.67
C GLU A 58 17.56 2.75 12.59
N ILE A 59 18.10 2.73 11.37
CA ILE A 59 17.49 3.43 10.23
C ILE A 59 16.04 2.98 10.01
N PHE A 60 15.79 1.68 10.02
CA PHE A 60 14.45 1.13 9.82
C PHE A 60 13.51 1.46 10.98
N THR A 61 14.02 1.44 12.22
CA THR A 61 13.24 1.86 13.39
C THR A 61 12.80 3.32 13.29
N GLU A 62 13.72 4.21 12.92
CA GLU A 62 13.42 5.63 12.78
C GLU A 62 12.47 5.91 11.61
N VAL A 63 12.57 5.16 10.51
CA VAL A 63 11.61 5.25 9.40
C VAL A 63 10.23 4.78 9.84
N ALA A 64 10.15 3.69 10.59
CA ALA A 64 8.88 3.20 11.13
C ALA A 64 8.17 4.23 12.02
N GLU A 65 8.90 5.06 12.76
CA GLU A 65 8.32 6.12 13.60
C GLU A 65 7.68 7.26 12.78
N MET A 66 8.05 7.39 11.51
CA MET A 66 7.56 8.44 10.61
C MET A 66 6.49 7.95 9.63
N SER A 67 6.33 6.63 9.49
CA SER A 67 5.45 6.01 8.50
C SER A 67 4.04 5.75 9.05
N SER A 68 3.06 5.56 8.16
CA SER A 68 1.72 5.09 8.52
C SER A 68 1.77 3.72 9.22
N TYR A 69 0.71 3.37 9.96
CA TYR A 69 0.70 2.19 10.83
C TYR A 69 1.09 0.89 10.12
N GLU A 70 0.55 0.66 8.93
CA GLU A 70 0.80 -0.56 8.16
C GLU A 70 2.26 -0.64 7.66
N ILE A 71 2.78 0.48 7.15
CA ILE A 71 4.16 0.61 6.67
C ILE A 71 5.14 0.64 7.84
N ALA A 72 4.80 1.31 8.93
CA ALA A 72 5.56 1.29 10.16
C ALA A 72 5.77 -0.13 10.68
N THR A 73 4.72 -0.96 10.64
CA THR A 73 4.78 -2.37 11.03
C THR A 73 5.77 -3.16 10.17
N LEU A 74 5.78 -2.94 8.85
CA LEU A 74 6.71 -3.56 7.92
C LEU A 74 8.18 -3.24 8.27
N PHE A 75 8.51 -1.95 8.46
CA PHE A 75 9.86 -1.53 8.80
C PHE A 75 10.30 -1.98 10.20
N LYS A 76 9.43 -1.86 11.20
CA LYS A 76 9.69 -2.27 12.57
C LYS A 76 9.97 -3.77 12.66
N ASN A 77 9.11 -4.61 12.11
CA ASN A 77 9.29 -6.05 12.12
C ASN A 77 10.57 -6.45 11.37
N THR A 78 10.89 -5.75 10.28
CA THR A 78 12.14 -5.98 9.57
C THR A 78 13.33 -5.65 10.47
N ALA A 79 13.34 -4.48 11.13
CA ALA A 79 14.42 -4.08 12.04
C ALA A 79 14.67 -5.11 13.15
N GLU A 80 13.61 -5.60 13.78
CA GLU A 80 13.68 -6.60 14.85
C GLU A 80 14.28 -7.94 14.38
N ASN A 81 14.05 -8.32 13.12
CA ASN A 81 14.48 -9.60 12.56
C ASN A 81 15.86 -9.54 11.85
N ILE A 82 16.45 -8.36 11.65
CA ILE A 82 17.73 -8.20 10.92
C ILE A 82 18.85 -9.00 11.57
N LYS A 83 18.97 -8.97 12.90
CA LYS A 83 20.05 -9.65 13.62
C LYS A 83 19.99 -11.16 13.49
N GLU A 84 18.81 -11.73 13.46
CA GLU A 84 18.61 -13.18 13.40
C GLU A 84 18.71 -13.72 11.98
N LYS A 85 18.06 -13.04 11.00
CA LYS A 85 17.87 -13.56 9.64
C LYS A 85 18.74 -12.88 8.59
N GLY A 86 19.38 -11.77 8.95
CA GLY A 86 20.01 -10.86 7.99
C GLY A 86 18.99 -9.98 7.28
N ALA A 87 19.44 -8.80 6.81
CA ALA A 87 18.56 -7.76 6.28
C ALA A 87 17.72 -8.21 5.08
N GLU A 88 18.31 -8.96 4.14
CA GLU A 88 17.59 -9.46 2.96
C GLU A 88 16.42 -10.38 3.33
N ASN A 89 16.67 -11.38 4.18
CA ASN A 89 15.64 -12.36 4.52
C ASN A 89 14.56 -11.74 5.40
N ALA A 90 14.95 -10.90 6.37
CA ALA A 90 14.01 -10.16 7.21
C ALA A 90 13.05 -9.32 6.36
N TRP A 91 13.57 -8.53 5.43
CA TRP A 91 12.78 -7.73 4.51
C TRP A 91 11.85 -8.56 3.63
N LYS A 92 12.39 -9.59 2.97
CA LYS A 92 11.61 -10.48 2.08
C LYS A 92 10.47 -11.19 2.81
N ASP A 93 10.70 -11.61 4.04
CA ASP A 93 9.68 -12.29 4.84
C ASP A 93 8.56 -11.33 5.25
N GLU A 94 8.90 -10.11 5.65
CA GLU A 94 7.89 -9.12 6.04
C GLU A 94 7.09 -8.60 4.83
N ILE A 95 7.70 -8.43 3.64
CA ILE A 95 6.96 -8.11 2.41
C ILE A 95 5.95 -9.21 2.04
N LYS A 96 6.22 -10.48 2.31
CA LYS A 96 5.25 -11.56 2.06
C LYS A 96 4.05 -11.49 3.00
N LYS A 97 4.27 -11.10 4.26
CA LYS A 97 3.27 -11.09 5.33
C LYS A 97 2.49 -9.77 5.41
N CYS A 98 3.04 -8.68 4.89
CA CYS A 98 2.46 -7.36 5.04
C CYS A 98 1.01 -7.31 4.52
N ASP A 99 0.14 -6.68 5.30
CA ASP A 99 -1.28 -6.44 4.97
C ASP A 99 -1.46 -5.08 4.29
N LEU A 100 -0.70 -4.87 3.21
CA LEU A 100 -0.77 -3.69 2.37
C LEU A 100 -1.62 -3.99 1.12
N SER A 101 -2.28 -2.97 0.59
CA SER A 101 -3.11 -3.06 -0.62
C SER A 101 -2.29 -3.29 -1.91
N LEU A 102 -1.05 -3.71 -1.76
CA LEU A 102 -0.07 -3.91 -2.82
C LEU A 102 -0.40 -5.13 -3.70
N LYS A 103 -0.18 -5.00 -4.99
CA LYS A 103 -0.25 -6.10 -5.94
C LYS A 103 1.03 -6.95 -5.90
N LYS A 104 0.97 -8.10 -6.59
CA LYS A 104 2.11 -9.01 -6.69
C LYS A 104 3.33 -8.31 -7.31
N GLU A 105 3.12 -7.52 -8.36
CA GLU A 105 4.17 -6.79 -9.06
C GLU A 105 4.83 -5.73 -8.17
N ASP A 106 4.04 -5.08 -7.30
CA ASP A 106 4.54 -4.11 -6.33
C ASP A 106 5.42 -4.80 -5.29
N LYS A 107 4.93 -5.94 -4.75
CA LYS A 107 5.70 -6.74 -3.78
C LYS A 107 6.99 -7.31 -4.38
N GLU A 108 7.00 -7.68 -5.66
CA GLU A 108 8.23 -8.11 -6.34
C GLU A 108 9.24 -6.94 -6.46
N ALA A 109 8.77 -5.74 -6.84
CA ALA A 109 9.64 -4.56 -6.88
C ALA A 109 10.24 -4.24 -5.49
N LEU A 110 9.44 -4.36 -4.42
CA LEU A 110 9.91 -4.15 -3.05
C LEU A 110 10.91 -5.20 -2.59
N LYS A 111 10.81 -6.46 -3.04
CA LYS A 111 11.78 -7.51 -2.70
C LYS A 111 13.16 -7.22 -3.25
N GLU A 112 13.24 -6.57 -4.41
CA GLU A 112 14.52 -6.16 -5.01
C GLU A 112 15.33 -5.26 -4.06
N PHE A 113 14.67 -4.41 -3.27
CA PHE A 113 15.34 -3.58 -2.26
C PHE A 113 16.17 -4.41 -1.28
N GLY A 114 15.66 -5.56 -0.84
CA GLY A 114 16.34 -6.42 0.14
C GLY A 114 17.62 -7.08 -0.35
N ILE A 115 17.83 -7.24 -1.66
CA ILE A 115 18.88 -8.09 -2.23
C ILE A 115 20.29 -7.66 -1.80
N LEU A 116 20.57 -6.37 -1.82
CA LEU A 116 21.89 -5.81 -1.49
C LEU A 116 21.96 -5.19 -0.08
N LEU A 117 20.85 -5.22 0.69
CA LEU A 117 20.84 -4.69 2.05
C LEU A 117 21.86 -5.41 2.94
N GLY A 118 22.80 -4.65 3.50
CA GLY A 118 23.83 -5.17 4.39
C GLY A 118 24.89 -6.06 3.73
N LYS A 119 24.85 -6.26 2.41
CA LYS A 119 25.78 -7.13 1.67
C LYS A 119 26.81 -6.39 0.84
N THR A 120 26.59 -5.12 0.60
CA THR A 120 27.45 -4.29 -0.23
C THR A 120 27.88 -3.03 0.52
N ASN A 121 28.84 -2.30 -0.05
CA ASN A 121 29.25 -1.01 0.47
C ASN A 121 28.10 0.03 0.37
N LYS A 122 28.31 1.18 0.99
CA LYS A 122 27.37 2.29 1.03
C LYS A 122 26.86 2.70 -0.36
N GLU A 123 27.77 2.81 -1.33
CA GLU A 123 27.43 3.22 -2.69
C GLU A 123 26.56 2.18 -3.41
N GLY A 124 26.86 0.90 -3.23
CA GLY A 124 26.05 -0.19 -3.76
C GLY A 124 24.63 -0.22 -3.19
N GLN A 125 24.48 0.05 -1.88
CA GLN A 125 23.15 0.16 -1.26
C GLN A 125 22.36 1.35 -1.80
N ILE A 126 23.00 2.51 -1.93
CA ILE A 126 22.37 3.71 -2.52
C ILE A 126 21.91 3.45 -3.96
N ASN A 127 22.74 2.82 -4.78
CA ASN A 127 22.38 2.49 -6.16
C ASN A 127 21.20 1.52 -6.22
N GLN A 128 21.15 0.54 -5.31
CA GLN A 128 20.02 -0.37 -5.22
C GLN A 128 18.71 0.35 -4.83
N ILE A 129 18.77 1.28 -3.88
CA ILE A 129 17.61 2.08 -3.49
C ILE A 129 17.10 2.90 -4.67
N LYS A 130 17.98 3.53 -5.43
CA LYS A 130 17.60 4.29 -6.63
C LYS A 130 16.93 3.41 -7.67
N PHE A 131 17.51 2.24 -7.95
CA PHE A 131 16.90 1.27 -8.88
C PHE A 131 15.49 0.87 -8.44
N VAL A 132 15.30 0.55 -7.15
CA VAL A 132 13.98 0.19 -6.64
C VAL A 132 13.01 1.37 -6.66
N SER A 133 13.48 2.58 -6.39
CA SER A 133 12.67 3.80 -6.50
C SER A 133 12.15 4.02 -7.92
N GLU A 134 12.96 3.73 -8.95
CA GLU A 134 12.51 3.75 -10.35
C GLU A 134 11.48 2.66 -10.66
N LEU A 135 11.61 1.47 -10.06
CA LEU A 135 10.60 0.42 -10.19
C LEU A 135 9.28 0.84 -9.53
N LEU A 136 9.34 1.44 -8.34
CA LEU A 136 8.15 1.95 -7.65
C LEU A 136 7.48 3.07 -8.44
N GLU A 137 8.24 3.99 -9.05
CA GLU A 137 7.68 5.05 -9.91
C GLU A 137 6.76 4.47 -10.98
N ARG A 138 7.21 3.42 -11.67
CA ARG A 138 6.40 2.74 -12.69
C ARG A 138 5.15 2.09 -12.11
N GLN A 139 5.20 1.59 -10.86
CA GLN A 139 4.02 1.02 -10.21
C GLN A 139 3.05 2.12 -9.74
N ILE A 140 3.57 3.27 -9.31
CA ILE A 140 2.80 4.47 -8.96
C ILE A 140 2.02 4.97 -10.17
N GLU A 141 2.67 5.16 -11.32
CA GLU A 141 2.00 5.55 -12.58
C GLU A 141 0.83 4.60 -12.93
N LYS A 142 1.06 3.28 -12.81
CA LYS A 142 -0.01 2.29 -13.03
C LYS A 142 -1.13 2.40 -11.99
N ALA A 143 -0.77 2.63 -10.71
CA ALA A 143 -1.74 2.77 -9.64
C ALA A 143 -2.60 4.03 -9.81
N GLU A 144 -2.02 5.14 -10.28
CA GLU A 144 -2.75 6.38 -10.61
C GLU A 144 -3.80 6.14 -11.70
N ILE A 145 -3.41 5.49 -12.80
CA ILE A 145 -4.32 5.16 -13.91
C ILE A 145 -5.44 4.24 -13.42
N GLU A 146 -5.09 3.21 -12.64
CA GLU A 146 -6.07 2.29 -12.08
C GLU A 146 -7.01 2.96 -11.08
N LYS A 147 -6.51 3.84 -10.21
CA LYS A 147 -7.32 4.62 -9.29
C LYS A 147 -8.30 5.49 -10.05
N ALA A 148 -7.83 6.30 -11.02
CA ALA A 148 -8.67 7.19 -11.80
C ALA A 148 -9.83 6.46 -12.50
N LYS A 149 -9.54 5.28 -13.06
CA LYS A 149 -10.53 4.44 -13.76
C LYS A 149 -11.48 3.74 -12.77
N ASN A 150 -10.92 3.03 -11.81
CA ASN A 150 -11.68 2.08 -11.00
C ASN A 150 -12.43 2.76 -9.85
N GLU A 151 -11.89 3.82 -9.24
CA GLU A 151 -12.56 4.53 -8.16
C GLU A 151 -13.92 5.07 -8.60
N THR A 152 -13.97 5.77 -9.73
CA THR A 152 -15.22 6.31 -10.28
C THR A 152 -16.15 5.19 -10.75
N MET A 153 -15.61 4.15 -11.37
CA MET A 153 -16.39 3.01 -11.88
C MET A 153 -17.11 2.28 -10.73
N TYR A 154 -16.41 1.90 -9.67
CA TYR A 154 -17.02 1.15 -8.57
C TYR A 154 -18.02 1.99 -7.76
N LYS A 155 -17.79 3.29 -7.59
CA LYS A 155 -18.76 4.20 -6.98
C LYS A 155 -20.07 4.28 -7.80
N LYS A 156 -19.96 4.39 -9.12
CA LYS A 156 -21.13 4.39 -10.03
C LYS A 156 -21.85 3.04 -10.06
N LEU A 157 -21.09 1.94 -10.14
CA LEU A 157 -21.67 0.59 -10.12
C LEU A 157 -22.43 0.31 -8.82
N GLY A 158 -21.93 0.74 -7.67
CA GLY A 158 -22.63 0.63 -6.40
C GLY A 158 -23.99 1.32 -6.42
N MET A 159 -24.08 2.52 -7.00
CA MET A 159 -25.34 3.26 -7.14
C MET A 159 -26.33 2.54 -8.09
N ILE A 160 -25.86 2.17 -9.29
CA ILE A 160 -26.69 1.51 -10.32
C ILE A 160 -27.22 0.18 -9.79
N PHE A 161 -26.38 -0.60 -9.12
CA PHE A 161 -26.77 -1.88 -8.53
C PHE A 161 -27.83 -1.69 -7.42
N GLY A 162 -27.69 -0.66 -6.58
CA GLY A 162 -28.67 -0.32 -5.56
C GLY A 162 -30.04 0.02 -6.16
N ILE A 163 -30.07 0.84 -7.21
CA ILE A 163 -31.31 1.18 -7.93
C ILE A 163 -31.94 -0.07 -8.56
N GLY A 164 -31.12 -0.91 -9.21
CA GLY A 164 -31.59 -2.16 -9.83
C GLY A 164 -32.23 -3.10 -8.81
N LEU A 165 -31.63 -3.26 -7.62
CA LEU A 165 -32.22 -4.06 -6.53
C LEU A 165 -33.55 -3.50 -6.04
N VAL A 166 -33.70 -2.20 -5.93
CA VAL A 166 -34.95 -1.55 -5.53
C VAL A 166 -36.05 -1.86 -6.53
N ILE A 167 -35.78 -1.76 -7.84
CA ILE A 167 -36.76 -2.05 -8.89
C ILE A 167 -37.24 -3.51 -8.85
N VAL A 168 -36.37 -4.46 -8.49
CA VAL A 168 -36.72 -5.89 -8.44
C VAL A 168 -37.47 -6.25 -7.16
N LEU A 169 -37.17 -5.59 -6.02
CA LEU A 169 -37.66 -5.99 -4.69
C LEU A 169 -38.92 -5.21 -4.24
N ILE A 170 -39.20 -4.06 -4.78
CA ILE A 170 -40.29 -3.15 -4.38
C ILE A 170 -41.35 -3.02 -5.46
#